data_1bfaa1bc130f0faca06c1d879cbdbe75
#
_entry.id   1bfaa1bc130f0faca06c1d879cbdbe75
#
_cell.length_a   1.000
_cell.length_b   1.000
_cell.length_c   1.000
_cell.angle_alpha   90.00
_cell.angle_beta   90.00
_cell.angle_gamma   90.00
#
_symmetry.space_group_name_H-M   'P 1'
#
loop_
_entity.id
_entity.type
_entity.pdbx_description
1 polymer ?
#
loop_
_entity_poly.entity_id
_entity_poly.type
_entity_poly.pdbx_seq_one_letter_code
_entity_poly.pdbx_strand_id
1 'polypeptide(L)'
;SLHVGQRMSFTTIGAWSEYALAPARALVPVPDGVSDDAAAQLFVNPFTACAMIRESGVQPGDWLMLTAAASAFGKLVIQFAKQRGIRTIGTVRRPDFIEELKSLGADEIIDVSQESVTRRVKEITDGQGV
;
A
#
# COMPACT_ATOMS: atom_id res chain seq x y z
N SER A 1 1.93 26.95 12.79
CA SER A 1 1.73 27.00 14.25
C SER A 1 0.69 25.98 14.66
N LEU A 2 0.90 25.29 15.78
CA LEU A 2 -0.07 24.36 16.36
C LEU A 2 -1.08 25.14 17.22
N HIS A 3 -2.32 24.64 17.25
CA HIS A 3 -3.37 25.21 18.10
C HIS A 3 -4.27 24.11 18.67
N VAL A 4 -4.91 24.40 19.80
CA VAL A 4 -5.87 23.48 20.45
C VAL A 4 -7.06 23.21 19.52
N GLY A 5 -7.49 21.96 19.44
CA GLY A 5 -8.57 21.50 18.55
C GLY A 5 -8.10 21.12 17.15
N GLN A 6 -6.83 21.29 16.80
CA GLN A 6 -6.29 20.87 15.51
C GLN A 6 -6.15 19.35 15.44
N ARG A 7 -6.64 18.75 14.35
CA ARG A 7 -6.44 17.30 14.07
C ARG A 7 -5.01 17.04 13.68
N MET A 8 -4.38 16.09 14.35
CA MET A 8 -2.96 15.75 14.14
C MET A 8 -2.80 14.24 14.04
N SER A 9 -1.90 13.79 13.17
CA SER A 9 -1.43 12.42 13.12
C SER A 9 0.01 12.36 13.65
N PHE A 10 0.35 11.31 14.41
CA PHE A 10 1.67 11.12 14.98
C PHE A 10 1.89 9.66 15.39
N THR A 11 3.15 9.32 15.66
CA THR A 11 3.48 8.03 16.28
C THR A 11 4.14 8.27 17.64
N THR A 12 3.77 7.48 18.63
CA THR A 12 4.41 7.49 19.97
C THR A 12 4.19 6.15 20.65
N ILE A 13 5.02 5.88 21.67
CA ILE A 13 4.79 4.73 22.56
C ILE A 13 3.52 5.01 23.38
N GLY A 14 2.62 4.04 23.46
CA GLY A 14 1.35 4.19 24.18
C GLY A 14 0.27 4.94 23.40
N ALA A 15 0.37 5.02 22.05
CA ALA A 15 -0.64 5.66 21.21
C ALA A 15 -2.03 4.97 21.23
N TRP A 16 -2.12 3.75 21.72
CA TRP A 16 -3.40 3.04 21.90
C TRP A 16 -4.03 3.42 23.25
N SER A 17 -4.44 4.67 23.34
CA SER A 17 -5.00 5.29 24.53
C SER A 17 -5.85 6.51 24.15
N GLU A 18 -6.71 6.93 25.06
CA GLU A 18 -7.54 8.13 24.87
C GLU A 18 -6.70 9.43 24.82
N TYR A 19 -5.53 9.42 25.47
CA TYR A 19 -4.60 10.54 25.54
C TYR A 19 -3.16 10.05 25.34
N ALA A 20 -2.38 10.81 24.61
CA ALA A 20 -0.96 10.51 24.38
C ALA A 20 -0.14 11.81 24.38
N LEU A 21 1.13 11.68 24.76
CA LEU A 21 2.09 12.77 24.69
C LEU A 21 3.01 12.57 23.47
N ALA A 22 3.18 13.60 22.69
CA ALA A 22 4.12 13.61 21.58
C ALA A 22 4.81 14.96 21.44
N PRO A 23 6.08 15.01 21.00
CA PRO A 23 6.76 16.27 20.71
C PRO A 23 6.05 17.03 19.59
N ALA A 24 5.85 18.33 19.75
CA ALA A 24 5.18 19.16 18.75
C ALA A 24 5.76 19.05 17.33
N ARG A 25 7.10 18.83 17.23
CA ARG A 25 7.80 18.63 15.96
C ARG A 25 7.48 17.31 15.24
N ALA A 26 6.90 16.34 15.96
CA ALA A 26 6.52 15.03 15.41
C ALA A 26 5.05 14.98 14.98
N LEU A 27 4.31 16.05 15.17
CA LEU A 27 2.90 16.12 14.81
C LEU A 27 2.74 16.52 13.35
N VAL A 28 1.92 15.79 12.61
CA VAL A 28 1.56 16.11 11.22
C VAL A 28 0.11 16.54 11.17
N PRO A 29 -0.19 17.79 10.72
CA PRO A 29 -1.55 18.25 10.56
C PRO A 29 -2.33 17.34 9.59
N VAL A 30 -3.54 16.95 9.99
CA VAL A 30 -4.44 16.15 9.13
C VAL A 30 -5.30 17.11 8.32
N PRO A 31 -5.26 17.07 6.98
CA PRO A 31 -6.13 17.88 6.13
C PRO A 31 -7.62 17.57 6.35
N ASP A 32 -8.48 18.53 6.13
CA ASP A 32 -9.93 18.43 6.38
C ASP A 32 -10.61 17.30 5.56
N GLY A 33 -10.12 17.00 4.38
CA GLY A 33 -10.66 15.92 3.53
C GLY A 33 -10.21 14.50 3.89
N VAL A 34 -9.33 14.35 4.89
CA VAL A 34 -8.79 13.04 5.31
C VAL A 34 -9.56 12.52 6.52
N SER A 35 -10.10 11.29 6.45
CA SER A 35 -10.77 10.64 7.56
C SER A 35 -9.79 10.30 8.70
N ASP A 36 -10.32 10.11 9.93
CA ASP A 36 -9.50 9.71 11.08
C ASP A 36 -8.87 8.33 10.88
N ASP A 37 -9.59 7.38 10.26
CA ASP A 37 -9.08 6.05 9.92
C ASP A 37 -7.87 6.12 8.97
N ALA A 38 -7.93 6.98 7.95
CA ALA A 38 -6.82 7.20 7.03
C ALA A 38 -5.65 7.93 7.72
N ALA A 39 -5.94 8.94 8.54
CA ALA A 39 -4.94 9.68 9.29
C ALA A 39 -4.20 8.83 10.33
N ALA A 40 -4.90 7.88 10.96
CA ALA A 40 -4.30 6.95 11.92
C ALA A 40 -3.28 5.99 11.28
N GLN A 41 -3.38 5.75 9.97
CA GLN A 41 -2.49 4.86 9.23
C GLN A 41 -1.35 5.58 8.50
N LEU A 42 -1.26 6.91 8.62
CA LEU A 42 -0.38 7.74 7.79
C LEU A 42 1.12 7.37 7.88
N PHE A 43 1.62 7.02 9.06
CA PHE A 43 3.07 6.98 9.29
C PHE A 43 3.77 5.71 8.83
N VAL A 44 3.17 4.52 8.94
CA VAL A 44 3.89 3.27 8.69
C VAL A 44 3.69 2.79 7.26
N ASN A 45 2.48 2.37 6.92
CA ASN A 45 2.21 1.68 5.66
C ASN A 45 2.43 2.56 4.42
N PRO A 46 1.94 3.81 4.34
CA PRO A 46 2.14 4.64 3.15
C PRO A 46 3.61 4.98 2.89
N PHE A 47 4.36 5.35 3.93
CA PHE A 47 5.78 5.64 3.78
C PHE A 47 6.58 4.41 3.38
N THR A 48 6.28 3.26 4.00
CA THR A 48 6.94 1.99 3.67
C THR A 48 6.65 1.59 2.22
N ALA A 49 5.39 1.67 1.77
CA ALA A 49 5.02 1.35 0.40
C ALA A 49 5.74 2.25 -0.61
N CYS A 50 5.76 3.58 -0.36
CA CYS A 50 6.49 4.52 -1.20
C CYS A 50 8.00 4.24 -1.24
N ALA A 51 8.61 3.95 -0.08
CA ALA A 51 10.03 3.66 0.02
C ALA A 51 10.39 2.36 -0.70
N MET A 52 9.64 1.29 -0.49
CA MET A 52 9.89 -0.01 -1.14
C MET A 52 9.77 0.07 -2.66
N ILE A 53 8.75 0.75 -3.20
CA ILE A 53 8.64 0.95 -4.65
C ILE A 53 9.85 1.73 -5.18
N ARG A 54 10.28 2.79 -4.49
CA ARG A 54 11.44 3.57 -4.91
C ARG A 54 12.74 2.77 -4.84
N GLU A 55 12.97 2.05 -3.76
CA GLU A 55 14.20 1.27 -3.54
C GLU A 55 14.28 0.01 -4.43
N SER A 56 13.12 -0.51 -4.90
CA SER A 56 13.12 -1.62 -5.87
C SER A 56 13.73 -1.26 -7.21
N GLY A 57 13.81 0.04 -7.54
CA GLY A 57 14.36 0.51 -8.82
C GLY A 57 13.43 0.29 -10.01
N VAL A 58 12.22 -0.23 -9.80
CA VAL A 58 11.23 -0.48 -10.86
C VAL A 58 10.81 0.83 -11.55
N GLN A 59 10.73 0.81 -12.87
CA GLN A 59 10.40 1.97 -13.70
C GLN A 59 8.96 1.88 -14.25
N PRO A 60 8.38 3.01 -14.71
CA PRO A 60 7.10 2.98 -15.42
C PRO A 60 7.12 1.99 -16.59
N GLY A 61 6.12 1.11 -16.65
CA GLY A 61 6.02 0.04 -17.62
C GLY A 61 6.60 -1.31 -17.19
N ASP A 62 7.41 -1.34 -16.14
CA ASP A 62 7.91 -2.59 -15.57
C ASP A 62 6.84 -3.33 -14.77
N TRP A 63 7.08 -4.61 -14.50
CA TRP A 63 6.26 -5.41 -13.62
C TRP A 63 6.79 -5.43 -12.19
N LEU A 64 5.90 -5.22 -11.23
CA LEU A 64 6.13 -5.38 -9.80
C LEU A 64 5.22 -6.49 -9.25
N MET A 65 5.81 -7.54 -8.73
CA MET A 65 5.05 -8.59 -8.07
C MET A 65 4.96 -8.34 -6.57
N LEU A 66 3.77 -8.55 -5.99
CA LEU A 66 3.56 -8.45 -4.55
C LEU A 66 2.78 -9.65 -4.01
N THR A 67 3.24 -10.18 -2.89
CA THR A 67 2.52 -11.21 -2.13
C THR A 67 1.52 -10.58 -1.17
N ALA A 68 0.50 -11.36 -0.75
CA ALA A 68 -0.54 -10.88 0.15
C ALA A 68 -1.19 -9.55 -0.30
N ALA A 69 -1.50 -9.44 -1.59
CA ALA A 69 -2.00 -8.22 -2.22
C ALA A 69 -3.27 -7.65 -1.56
N ALA A 70 -4.10 -8.51 -0.95
CA ALA A 70 -5.32 -8.10 -0.24
C ALA A 70 -5.09 -7.46 1.14
N SER A 71 -3.84 -7.41 1.63
CA SER A 71 -3.53 -6.70 2.87
C SER A 71 -3.69 -5.18 2.71
N ALA A 72 -3.87 -4.46 3.82
CA ALA A 72 -3.91 -2.99 3.81
C ALA A 72 -2.65 -2.41 3.14
N PHE A 73 -1.49 -2.98 3.41
CA PHE A 73 -0.22 -2.60 2.78
C PHE A 73 -0.20 -2.91 1.28
N GLY A 74 -0.61 -4.11 0.87
CA GLY A 74 -0.67 -4.52 -0.54
C GLY A 74 -1.57 -3.61 -1.37
N LYS A 75 -2.73 -3.22 -0.85
CA LYS A 75 -3.65 -2.27 -1.49
C LYS A 75 -3.01 -0.89 -1.71
N LEU A 76 -2.20 -0.41 -0.76
CA LEU A 76 -1.45 0.84 -0.93
C LEU A 76 -0.36 0.71 -2.01
N VAL A 77 0.39 -0.40 -2.02
CA VAL A 77 1.42 -0.65 -3.05
C VAL A 77 0.79 -0.64 -4.45
N ILE A 78 -0.34 -1.32 -4.65
CA ILE A 78 -1.06 -1.33 -5.93
C ILE A 78 -1.41 0.09 -6.39
N GLN A 79 -2.03 0.88 -5.51
CA GLN A 79 -2.43 2.25 -5.84
C GLN A 79 -1.24 3.16 -6.17
N PHE A 80 -0.15 3.06 -5.40
CA PHE A 80 1.06 3.85 -5.64
C PHE A 80 1.81 3.41 -6.91
N ALA A 81 1.84 2.11 -7.21
CA ALA A 81 2.40 1.57 -8.44
C ALA A 81 1.61 2.10 -9.65
N LYS A 82 0.27 2.01 -9.61
CA LYS A 82 -0.61 2.55 -10.65
C LYS A 82 -0.35 4.02 -10.93
N GLN A 83 -0.25 4.86 -9.87
CA GLN A 83 0.03 6.29 -10.03
C GLN A 83 1.37 6.58 -10.71
N ARG A 84 2.32 5.64 -10.65
CA ARG A 84 3.64 5.72 -11.28
C ARG A 84 3.74 5.00 -12.62
N GLY A 85 2.65 4.45 -13.12
CA GLY A 85 2.64 3.68 -14.36
C GLY A 85 3.37 2.34 -14.28
N ILE A 86 3.55 1.79 -13.08
CA ILE A 86 4.16 0.48 -12.83
C ILE A 86 3.04 -0.56 -12.86
N ARG A 87 3.23 -1.63 -13.64
CA ARG A 87 2.29 -2.74 -13.72
C ARG A 87 2.44 -3.68 -12.51
N THR A 88 1.34 -4.21 -12.00
CA THR A 88 1.35 -5.02 -10.79
C THR A 88 0.79 -6.43 -11.01
N ILE A 89 1.48 -7.42 -10.42
CA ILE A 89 0.99 -8.79 -10.26
C ILE A 89 0.81 -9.04 -8.77
N GLY A 90 -0.43 -9.12 -8.31
CA GLY A 90 -0.74 -9.42 -6.91
C GLY A 90 -1.02 -10.91 -6.69
N THR A 91 -0.68 -11.46 -5.52
CA THR A 91 -1.12 -12.81 -5.15
C THR A 91 -2.13 -12.79 -4.02
N VAL A 92 -3.13 -13.66 -4.12
CA VAL A 92 -4.16 -13.87 -3.09
C VAL A 92 -4.34 -15.37 -2.84
N ARG A 93 -4.87 -15.72 -1.67
CA ARG A 93 -5.24 -17.11 -1.32
C ARG A 93 -6.74 -17.39 -1.46
N ARG A 94 -7.53 -16.37 -1.76
CA ARG A 94 -8.97 -16.46 -1.93
C ARG A 94 -9.40 -15.52 -3.05
N PRO A 95 -10.30 -15.96 -3.94
CA PRO A 95 -10.73 -15.18 -5.10
C PRO A 95 -11.57 -13.94 -4.72
N ASP A 96 -12.16 -13.89 -3.53
CA ASP A 96 -13.07 -12.83 -3.09
C ASP A 96 -12.49 -11.41 -3.21
N PHE A 97 -11.16 -11.28 -3.18
CA PHE A 97 -10.48 -9.99 -3.25
C PHE A 97 -10.09 -9.55 -4.67
N ILE A 98 -10.24 -10.40 -5.67
CA ILE A 98 -9.74 -10.13 -7.03
C ILE A 98 -10.36 -8.86 -7.61
N GLU A 99 -11.68 -8.74 -7.58
CA GLU A 99 -12.39 -7.59 -8.14
C GLU A 99 -12.04 -6.28 -7.40
N GLU A 100 -11.95 -6.33 -6.06
CA GLU A 100 -11.53 -5.18 -5.27
C GLU A 100 -10.12 -4.71 -5.68
N LEU A 101 -9.16 -5.63 -5.77
CA LEU A 101 -7.78 -5.30 -6.11
C LEU A 101 -7.65 -4.75 -7.54
N LYS A 102 -8.40 -5.30 -8.49
CA LYS A 102 -8.47 -4.77 -9.85
C LYS A 102 -9.06 -3.36 -9.88
N SER A 103 -10.11 -3.10 -9.09
CA SER A 103 -10.69 -1.75 -8.98
C SER A 103 -9.71 -0.73 -8.40
N LEU A 104 -8.81 -1.16 -7.51
CA LEU A 104 -7.72 -0.32 -6.97
C LEU A 104 -6.58 -0.11 -7.97
N GLY A 105 -6.54 -0.89 -9.05
CA GLY A 105 -5.62 -0.73 -10.15
C GLY A 105 -4.57 -1.81 -10.31
N ALA A 106 -4.78 -2.98 -9.70
CA ALA A 106 -3.95 -4.14 -10.01
C ALA A 106 -4.18 -4.59 -11.46
N ASP A 107 -3.10 -4.84 -12.19
CA ASP A 107 -3.18 -5.32 -13.57
C ASP A 107 -3.50 -6.81 -13.61
N GLU A 108 -2.79 -7.62 -12.81
CA GLU A 108 -2.99 -9.06 -12.72
C GLU A 108 -3.06 -9.53 -11.27
N ILE A 109 -3.94 -10.50 -11.00
CA ILE A 109 -4.06 -11.16 -9.70
C ILE A 109 -4.01 -12.66 -9.89
N ILE A 110 -3.15 -13.32 -9.11
CA ILE A 110 -2.97 -14.77 -9.12
C ILE A 110 -3.56 -15.36 -7.84
N ASP A 111 -4.56 -16.23 -7.97
CA ASP A 111 -5.04 -17.05 -6.86
C ASP A 111 -4.13 -18.26 -6.68
N VAL A 112 -3.27 -18.20 -5.66
CA VAL A 112 -2.28 -19.27 -5.39
C VAL A 112 -2.91 -20.59 -4.94
N SER A 113 -4.21 -20.63 -4.65
CA SER A 113 -4.94 -21.86 -4.36
C SER A 113 -5.31 -22.64 -5.63
N GLN A 114 -5.34 -21.97 -6.79
CA GLN A 114 -5.78 -22.50 -8.07
C GLN A 114 -4.67 -22.53 -9.13
N GLU A 115 -3.67 -21.65 -9.01
CA GLU A 115 -2.68 -21.43 -10.05
C GLU A 115 -1.25 -21.49 -9.53
N SER A 116 -0.34 -21.95 -10.40
CA SER A 116 1.10 -21.86 -10.13
C SER A 116 1.60 -20.44 -10.40
N VAL A 117 2.10 -19.78 -9.37
CA VAL A 117 2.66 -18.42 -9.46
C VAL A 117 3.73 -18.34 -10.54
N THR A 118 4.72 -19.27 -10.52
CA THR A 118 5.83 -19.26 -11.49
C THR A 118 5.34 -19.38 -12.93
N ARG A 119 4.35 -20.24 -13.20
CA ARG A 119 3.79 -20.38 -14.53
C ARG A 119 3.08 -19.10 -14.97
N ARG A 120 2.19 -18.58 -14.11
CA ARG A 120 1.40 -17.38 -14.44
C ARG A 120 2.27 -16.14 -14.63
N VAL A 121 3.29 -15.94 -13.80
CA VAL A 121 4.23 -14.83 -13.98
C VAL A 121 4.92 -14.90 -15.33
N LYS A 122 5.40 -16.09 -15.76
CA LYS A 122 6.01 -16.27 -17.08
C LYS A 122 5.05 -15.99 -18.23
N GLU A 123 3.79 -16.41 -18.11
CA GLU A 123 2.74 -16.12 -19.10
C GLU A 123 2.46 -14.62 -19.21
N ILE A 124 2.29 -13.93 -18.06
CA ILE A 124 1.98 -12.50 -18.00
C ILE A 124 3.13 -11.64 -18.53
N THR A 125 4.37 -12.06 -18.31
CA THR A 125 5.57 -11.27 -18.62
C THR A 125 6.28 -11.74 -19.88
N ASP A 126 5.67 -12.58 -20.72
CA ASP A 126 6.27 -13.18 -21.92
C ASP A 126 7.64 -13.83 -21.62
N GLY A 127 7.75 -14.46 -20.44
CA GLY A 127 8.95 -15.17 -20.01
C GLY A 127 10.06 -14.29 -19.41
N GLN A 128 9.89 -12.98 -19.35
CA GLN A 128 10.92 -12.06 -18.83
C GLN A 128 11.03 -12.12 -17.30
N GLY A 129 9.91 -12.40 -16.61
CA GLY A 129 9.85 -12.35 -15.14
C GLY A 129 9.55 -10.96 -14.60
N VAL A 130 9.79 -10.75 -13.31
CA VAL A 130 9.58 -9.51 -12.56
C VAL A 130 10.80 -9.15 -11.77
#